data_e2ac5886a4fea912daa31fff9aa7b5ed
#
_entry.id   e2ac5886a4fea912daa31fff9aa7b5ed
#
_cell.length_a   1.000
_cell.length_b   1.000
_cell.length_c   1.000
_cell.angle_alpha   90.00
_cell.angle_beta   90.00
_cell.angle_gamma   90.00
#
_symmetry.space_group_name_H-M   'P 1'
#
loop_
_entity.id
_entity.type
_entity.pdbx_description
1 polymer ?
#
loop_
_entity_poly.entity_id
_entity_poly.type
_entity_poly.pdbx_seq_one_letter_code
_entity_poly.pdbx_strand_id
1 'polypeptide(L)'
;MVQIDLKEIKSISYERAEIKKGYTDKSLRINLDTTDIIINPIQEKIKQKFIGGKGYDLWLMWNAVSGSTKWNDPENAICISSGPLGGTPGYPGGGKSIVTAISPLTGSPIDSNVGGYFGPYK
;
A
#
# COMPACT_ATOMS: atom_id res chain seq x y z
N MET A 1 -18.62 -7.00 -23.73
CA MET A 1 -17.85 -5.98 -22.98
C MET A 1 -18.55 -5.77 -21.65
N VAL A 2 -17.88 -6.05 -20.53
CA VAL A 2 -18.48 -5.81 -19.22
C VAL A 2 -18.39 -4.30 -18.96
N GLN A 3 -19.51 -3.63 -18.86
CA GLN A 3 -19.58 -2.23 -18.48
C GLN A 3 -19.45 -2.17 -16.95
N ILE A 4 -18.36 -1.62 -16.44
CA ILE A 4 -18.16 -1.41 -15.00
C ILE A 4 -18.66 0.00 -14.70
N ASP A 5 -19.77 0.11 -13.99
CA ASP A 5 -20.28 1.35 -13.44
C ASP A 5 -19.45 1.70 -12.19
N LEU A 6 -18.54 2.68 -12.32
CA LEU A 6 -17.76 3.19 -11.19
C LEU A 6 -18.56 4.28 -10.48
N LYS A 7 -18.95 4.02 -9.23
CA LYS A 7 -19.56 4.99 -8.35
C LYS A 7 -18.56 5.48 -7.32
N GLU A 8 -18.31 6.79 -7.27
CA GLU A 8 -17.55 7.37 -6.16
C GLU A 8 -18.33 7.22 -4.85
N ILE A 9 -17.71 6.59 -3.85
CA ILE A 9 -18.30 6.38 -2.53
C ILE A 9 -17.85 7.49 -1.58
N LYS A 10 -16.57 7.84 -1.60
CA LYS A 10 -15.97 8.87 -0.75
C LYS A 10 -14.70 9.42 -1.38
N SER A 11 -14.46 10.70 -1.18
CA SER A 11 -13.21 11.35 -1.52
C SER A 11 -12.68 12.19 -0.36
N ILE A 12 -11.37 12.38 -0.33
CA ILE A 12 -10.69 13.28 0.59
C ILE A 12 -9.73 14.17 -0.18
N SER A 13 -9.55 15.37 0.31
CA SER A 13 -8.49 16.27 -0.15
C SER A 13 -7.36 16.30 0.86
N TYR A 14 -6.13 16.33 0.40
CA TYR A 14 -4.96 16.45 1.26
C TYR A 14 -3.87 17.29 0.59
N GLU A 15 -3.06 17.94 1.40
CA GLU A 15 -1.90 18.67 0.91
C GLU A 15 -0.80 17.69 0.50
N ARG A 16 -0.27 17.87 -0.70
CA ARG A 16 0.88 17.10 -1.16
C ARG A 16 2.10 17.46 -0.32
N ALA A 17 2.76 16.45 0.25
CA ALA A 17 4.05 16.65 0.88
C ALA A 17 5.15 16.79 -0.18
N GLU A 18 6.20 17.53 0.15
CA GLU A 18 7.43 17.52 -0.62
C GLU A 18 8.03 16.11 -0.62
N ILE A 19 8.42 15.63 -1.80
CA ILE A 19 9.10 14.33 -1.91
C ILE A 19 10.53 14.48 -1.40
N LYS A 20 10.87 13.80 -0.31
CA LYS A 20 12.20 13.78 0.27
C LYS A 20 12.82 12.40 0.16
N LYS A 21 13.92 12.29 -0.58
CA LYS A 21 14.61 11.00 -0.80
C LYS A 21 13.69 9.89 -1.35
N GLY A 22 12.71 10.27 -2.16
CA GLY A 22 11.72 9.34 -2.74
C GLY A 22 10.54 8.98 -1.83
N TYR A 23 10.36 9.69 -0.70
CA TYR A 23 9.25 9.47 0.23
C TYR A 23 8.36 10.70 0.30
N THR A 24 7.04 10.45 0.44
CA THR A 24 6.03 11.47 0.75
C THR A 24 5.70 11.52 2.25
N ASP A 25 6.29 10.62 3.05
CA ASP A 25 6.11 10.50 4.50
C ASP A 25 4.67 10.28 4.96
N LYS A 26 3.81 9.82 4.07
CA LYS A 26 2.40 9.55 4.33
C LYS A 26 2.01 8.15 3.90
N SER A 27 1.14 7.52 4.67
CA SER A 27 0.43 6.29 4.30
C SER A 27 -1.07 6.54 4.36
N LEU A 28 -1.80 5.88 3.47
CA LEU A 28 -3.24 5.94 3.39
C LEU A 28 -3.82 4.65 3.98
N ARG A 29 -4.73 4.77 4.94
CA ARG A 29 -5.51 3.65 5.46
C ARG A 29 -6.97 3.85 5.08
N ILE A 30 -7.53 2.87 4.40
CA ILE A 30 -8.94 2.87 3.99
C ILE A 30 -9.63 1.72 4.71
N ASN A 31 -10.68 2.02 5.46
CA ASN A 31 -11.57 1.02 6.03
C ASN A 31 -12.77 0.88 5.08
N LEU A 32 -12.96 -0.32 4.52
CA LEU A 32 -13.99 -0.57 3.53
C LEU A 32 -15.40 -0.69 4.16
N ASP A 33 -15.48 -1.09 5.44
CA ASP A 33 -16.77 -1.24 6.13
C ASP A 33 -17.35 0.12 6.52
N THR A 34 -16.50 1.00 7.08
CA THR A 34 -16.91 2.34 7.53
C THR A 34 -16.72 3.42 6.47
N THR A 35 -16.05 3.09 5.36
CA THR A 35 -15.62 4.04 4.33
C THR A 35 -14.70 5.15 4.85
N ASP A 36 -13.99 4.91 5.97
CA ASP A 36 -13.07 5.89 6.51
C ASP A 36 -11.74 5.87 5.76
N ILE A 37 -11.24 7.07 5.47
CA ILE A 37 -9.95 7.28 4.82
C ILE A 37 -9.10 8.12 5.77
N ILE A 38 -8.00 7.54 6.25
CA ILE A 38 -7.11 8.15 7.24
C ILE A 38 -5.71 8.27 6.64
N ILE A 39 -5.13 9.46 6.74
CA ILE A 39 -3.75 9.71 6.35
C ILE A 39 -2.88 9.67 7.61
N ASN A 40 -1.93 8.74 7.64
CA ASN A 40 -1.00 8.58 8.75
C ASN A 40 0.41 9.02 8.34
N PRO A 41 1.15 9.70 9.23
CA PRO A 41 2.56 9.97 9.00
C PRO A 41 3.40 8.68 9.12
N ILE A 42 4.42 8.57 8.28
CA ILE A 42 5.40 7.48 8.35
C ILE A 42 6.61 7.96 9.14
N GLN A 43 6.91 7.26 10.24
CA GLN A 43 8.05 7.60 11.08
C GLN A 43 9.37 7.28 10.39
N GLU A 44 10.39 8.14 10.57
CA GLU A 44 11.72 7.99 9.98
C GLU A 44 12.34 6.62 10.30
N LYS A 45 12.23 6.15 11.55
CA LYS A 45 12.73 4.84 11.97
C LYS A 45 12.16 3.66 11.16
N ILE A 46 10.92 3.78 10.67
CA ILE A 46 10.28 2.75 9.87
C ILE A 46 10.85 2.74 8.46
N LYS A 47 11.07 3.92 7.86
CA LYS A 47 11.71 4.05 6.56
C LYS A 47 13.14 3.50 6.58
N GLN A 48 13.91 3.80 7.61
CA GLN A 48 15.28 3.29 7.77
C GLN A 48 15.33 1.78 7.95
N LYS A 49 14.35 1.19 8.65
CA LYS A 49 14.31 -0.24 8.92
C LYS A 49 13.80 -1.06 7.74
N PHE A 50 12.77 -0.59 7.05
CA PHE A 50 12.05 -1.36 6.02
C PHE A 50 12.24 -0.81 4.60
N ILE A 51 12.78 0.39 4.44
CA ILE A 51 13.03 1.07 3.16
C ILE A 51 11.73 1.35 2.39
N GLY A 52 10.95 0.32 2.03
CA GLY A 52 9.70 0.39 1.28
C GLY A 52 9.35 -0.97 0.68
N GLY A 53 8.36 -1.00 -0.20
CA GLY A 53 7.92 -2.22 -0.88
C GLY A 53 7.53 -3.32 0.11
N LYS A 54 7.92 -4.55 -0.15
CA LYS A 54 7.55 -5.73 0.65
C LYS A 54 7.84 -5.59 2.15
N GLY A 55 8.99 -5.02 2.51
CA GLY A 55 9.33 -4.83 3.94
C GLY A 55 8.35 -3.92 4.65
N TYR A 56 7.96 -2.83 3.99
CA TYR A 56 6.99 -1.90 4.52
C TYR A 56 5.58 -2.49 4.57
N ASP A 57 5.16 -3.20 3.51
CA ASP A 57 3.85 -3.88 3.47
C ASP A 57 3.72 -4.93 4.57
N LEU A 58 4.77 -5.73 4.82
CA LEU A 58 4.76 -6.69 5.91
C LEU A 58 4.68 -6.02 7.29
N TRP A 59 5.32 -4.86 7.45
CA TRP A 59 5.18 -4.08 8.68
C TRP A 59 3.76 -3.52 8.85
N LEU A 60 3.14 -3.02 7.77
CA LEU A 60 1.75 -2.56 7.80
C LEU A 60 0.80 -3.70 8.15
N MET A 61 0.98 -4.86 7.49
CA MET A 61 0.17 -6.05 7.73
C MET A 61 0.32 -6.56 9.17
N TRP A 62 1.55 -6.62 9.69
CA TRP A 62 1.81 -7.01 11.08
C TRP A 62 1.03 -6.17 12.11
N ASN A 63 0.83 -4.89 11.82
CA ASN A 63 0.06 -3.99 12.68
C ASN A 63 -1.45 -4.00 12.39
N ALA A 64 -1.88 -4.59 11.29
CA ALA A 64 -3.28 -4.60 10.88
C ALA A 64 -4.00 -5.89 11.23
N VAL A 65 -3.30 -7.04 11.22
CA VAL A 65 -3.90 -8.36 11.40
C VAL A 65 -3.30 -9.10 12.59
N SER A 66 -3.98 -10.14 13.05
CA SER A 66 -3.47 -11.07 14.09
C SER A 66 -2.96 -12.36 13.46
N GLY A 67 -2.28 -13.21 14.23
CA GLY A 67 -1.82 -14.51 13.76
C GLY A 67 -2.94 -15.51 13.44
N SER A 68 -4.19 -15.21 13.83
CA SER A 68 -5.38 -16.01 13.52
C SER A 68 -6.23 -15.45 12.39
N THR A 69 -5.94 -14.23 11.91
CA THR A 69 -6.71 -13.59 10.82
C THR A 69 -6.57 -14.39 9.53
N LYS A 70 -7.70 -14.69 8.90
CA LYS A 70 -7.77 -15.40 7.62
C LYS A 70 -7.95 -14.41 6.47
N TRP A 71 -7.69 -14.90 5.25
CA TRP A 71 -7.78 -14.10 4.03
C TRP A 71 -9.17 -13.46 3.78
N ASN A 72 -10.25 -14.05 4.27
CA ASN A 72 -11.64 -13.61 4.10
C ASN A 72 -12.25 -13.01 5.37
N ASP A 73 -11.48 -12.81 6.43
CA ASP A 73 -11.98 -12.15 7.64
C ASP A 73 -12.12 -10.64 7.42
N PRO A 74 -13.10 -9.99 8.07
CA PRO A 74 -13.27 -8.53 8.01
C PRO A 74 -12.03 -7.75 8.48
N GLU A 75 -11.24 -8.33 9.37
CA GLU A 75 -10.01 -7.75 9.89
C GLU A 75 -8.82 -7.90 8.94
N ASN A 76 -8.98 -8.63 7.82
CA ASN A 76 -7.89 -8.77 6.85
C ASN A 76 -7.54 -7.43 6.20
N ALA A 77 -6.28 -7.28 5.83
CA ALA A 77 -5.78 -6.09 5.17
C ALA A 77 -5.04 -6.45 3.88
N ILE A 78 -5.19 -5.60 2.87
CA ILE A 78 -4.37 -5.60 1.67
C ILE A 78 -3.45 -4.39 1.75
N CYS A 79 -2.15 -4.61 1.71
CA CYS A 79 -1.14 -3.56 1.78
C CYS A 79 -0.53 -3.34 0.40
N ILE A 80 -0.35 -2.07 0.02
CA ILE A 80 0.20 -1.69 -1.29
C ILE A 80 1.27 -0.63 -1.08
N SER A 81 2.49 -0.92 -1.47
CA SER A 81 3.58 0.05 -1.38
C SER A 81 4.55 0.00 -2.57
N SER A 82 5.38 1.03 -2.66
CA SER A 82 6.52 1.11 -3.57
C SER A 82 7.79 1.41 -2.80
N GLY A 83 8.94 1.18 -3.42
CA GLY A 83 10.21 1.66 -2.89
C GLY A 83 10.47 3.13 -3.23
N PRO A 84 11.49 3.76 -2.60
CA PRO A 84 11.82 5.18 -2.80
C PRO A 84 12.31 5.51 -4.21
N LEU A 85 12.65 4.52 -5.02
CA LEU A 85 13.02 4.70 -6.44
C LEU A 85 11.82 4.61 -7.39
N GLY A 86 10.61 4.37 -6.85
CA GLY A 86 9.39 4.29 -7.64
C GLY A 86 9.08 5.62 -8.33
N GLY A 87 8.89 5.57 -9.65
CA GLY A 87 8.58 6.77 -10.45
C GLY A 87 9.75 7.71 -10.72
N THR A 88 10.97 7.39 -10.31
CA THR A 88 12.13 8.26 -10.60
C THR A 88 12.56 8.11 -12.06
N PRO A 89 12.79 9.23 -12.80
CA PRO A 89 13.17 9.17 -14.20
C PRO A 89 14.60 8.62 -14.42
N GLY A 90 15.44 8.67 -13.40
CA GLY A 90 16.83 8.20 -13.47
C GLY A 90 17.03 6.70 -13.24
N TYR A 91 15.97 5.95 -12.93
CA TYR A 91 16.05 4.52 -12.63
C TYR A 91 15.12 3.71 -13.52
N PRO A 92 15.65 2.93 -14.48
CA PRO A 92 14.82 2.07 -15.31
C PRO A 92 14.16 0.97 -14.47
N GLY A 93 12.87 0.75 -14.68
CA GLY A 93 12.10 -0.24 -13.92
C GLY A 93 11.46 0.30 -12.62
N GLY A 94 11.49 1.62 -12.39
CA GLY A 94 10.88 2.27 -11.22
C GLY A 94 9.36 2.23 -11.15
N GLY A 95 8.66 1.52 -12.05
CA GLY A 95 7.20 1.41 -12.07
C GLY A 95 6.61 0.31 -11.18
N LYS A 96 7.41 -0.38 -10.37
CA LYS A 96 6.93 -1.51 -9.56
C LYS A 96 6.30 -1.05 -8.25
N SER A 97 5.13 -1.63 -7.96
CA SER A 97 4.53 -1.66 -6.61
C SER A 97 4.41 -3.11 -6.16
N ILE A 98 4.36 -3.30 -4.86
CA ILE A 98 4.08 -4.59 -4.22
C ILE A 98 2.68 -4.54 -3.65
N VAL A 99 1.94 -5.61 -3.82
CA VAL A 99 0.66 -5.86 -3.15
C VAL A 99 0.83 -7.07 -2.25
N THR A 100 0.59 -6.90 -0.97
CA THR A 100 0.74 -7.94 0.05
C THR A 100 -0.62 -8.25 0.67
N ALA A 101 -0.94 -9.53 0.80
CA ALA A 101 -2.19 -10.02 1.39
C ALA A 101 -1.98 -11.37 2.08
N ILE A 102 -3.00 -11.88 2.78
CA ILE A 102 -3.00 -13.25 3.28
C ILE A 102 -3.45 -14.20 2.15
N SER A 103 -2.66 -15.22 1.88
CA SER A 103 -2.98 -16.23 0.86
C SER A 103 -4.16 -17.10 1.28
N PRO A 104 -5.18 -17.28 0.44
CA PRO A 104 -6.26 -18.23 0.71
C PRO A 104 -5.77 -19.69 0.69
N LEU A 105 -4.66 -19.96 -0.01
CA LEU A 105 -4.13 -21.32 -0.14
C LEU A 105 -3.25 -21.73 1.05
N THR A 106 -2.40 -20.83 1.52
CA THR A 106 -1.39 -21.15 2.55
C THR A 106 -1.70 -20.57 3.93
N GLY A 107 -2.62 -19.59 4.02
CA GLY A 107 -2.88 -18.84 5.26
C GLY A 107 -1.73 -17.91 5.68
N SER A 108 -0.70 -17.77 4.86
CA SER A 108 0.48 -16.95 5.14
C SER A 108 0.50 -15.69 4.30
N PRO A 109 1.21 -14.62 4.70
CA PRO A 109 1.42 -13.45 3.87
C PRO A 109 2.10 -13.81 2.55
N ILE A 110 1.51 -13.32 1.46
CA ILE A 110 2.06 -13.42 0.10
C ILE A 110 2.16 -12.03 -0.51
N ASP A 111 3.00 -11.90 -1.51
CA ASP A 111 3.13 -10.67 -2.27
C ASP A 111 3.07 -10.90 -3.78
N SER A 112 2.61 -9.87 -4.48
CA SER A 112 2.60 -9.82 -5.94
C SER A 112 3.13 -8.48 -6.43
N ASN A 113 3.80 -8.51 -7.57
CA ASN A 113 4.32 -7.29 -8.20
C ASN A 113 3.30 -6.71 -9.17
N VAL A 114 3.03 -5.41 -9.05
CA VAL A 114 2.26 -4.63 -9.99
C VAL A 114 3.19 -3.71 -10.75
N GLY A 115 3.23 -3.87 -12.06
CA GLY A 115 4.07 -3.05 -12.95
C GLY A 115 3.30 -1.91 -13.60
N GLY A 116 3.96 -1.20 -14.52
CA GLY A 116 3.38 -0.11 -15.29
C GLY A 116 3.40 1.22 -14.55
N TYR A 117 2.38 2.04 -14.79
CA TYR A 117 2.32 3.41 -14.27
C TYR A 117 1.66 3.54 -12.90
N PHE A 118 1.11 2.48 -12.34
CA PHE A 118 0.42 2.54 -11.05
C PHE A 118 1.32 3.05 -9.92
N GLY A 119 2.53 2.54 -9.82
CA GLY A 119 3.49 2.98 -8.80
C GLY A 119 3.83 4.47 -8.87
N PRO A 120 4.22 5.01 -10.06
CA PRO A 120 4.51 6.43 -10.25
C PRO A 120 3.36 7.39 -9.96
N TYR A 121 2.12 6.94 -10.16
CA TYR A 121 0.94 7.81 -10.02
C TYR A 121 0.19 7.67 -8.68
N LYS A 122 0.62 6.78 -7.81
CA LYS A 122 -0.05 6.54 -6.53
C LYS A 122 0.34 7.55 -5.45
#